data_16909d7a16a695d41d52f2fbf093df9b
#
_entry.id   16909d7a16a695d41d52f2fbf093df9b
#
_cell.length_a   1.000
_cell.length_b   1.000
_cell.length_c   1.000
_cell.angle_alpha   90.00
_cell.angle_beta   90.00
_cell.angle_gamma   90.00
#
_symmetry.space_group_name_H-M   'P 1'
#
loop_
_entity.id
_entity.type
_entity.pdbx_description
1 polymer ?
#
loop_
_entity_poly.entity_id
_entity_poly.type
_entity_poly.pdbx_seq_one_letter_code
_entity_poly.pdbx_strand_id
1 'polypeptide(L)'
;MSKAEKSDKIDNIVGMLMEYERMTLDLMRKATDTPVLEQYDLNPPYAKARIIKEDGQIKYRVEEVPLTEDEKKKLKEIGELLIEELDVDVKRLGGNENAAAYIRKLVERIIKNYKLKLGPGSLDRLMYYVVRDFVHFDKIDPLMRDPWIEDISCNGSGIPIYIWHRKHESTPTNVIFQTAEELDKFTLKLAYMTGRAISIAQPVLDATLPDGSRIQMTYEKEVTRRGSTFTIRKFRERPLTCTDLIIYNTLSAEMAAWYWYVIEKQASALVVGGTASGKTTTINTLAMFIKPNAKIVSIEDTSEIQLPHENWLSSVVRMGFGVTGEVSEITLFDLLKNAMRQRPEYIIVGEVRGAEAYTLMQAIATGHGGLATLHADSAEAAIHRLESEPMNIPRPLIPTIDVIGVQTRVQVGDKSVRRMVNIAEVVGLDPTTKDVLTNDVFKWNPKTDTYVFYGRSYVLENIMKRHGLKHEDVMEELNNRRLVLEWMVRNNIRDFKDVVEVIRSYYLNPQMLLDRVKREKMVEPTGARGA
;
A
#
# COMPACT_ATOMS: atom_id res chain seq x y z
N MET A 1 -30.86 -53.40 33.69
CA MET A 1 -30.99 -51.95 34.10
C MET A 1 -32.35 -51.75 34.74
N SER A 2 -32.35 -51.36 35.99
CA SER A 2 -33.57 -51.07 36.75
C SER A 2 -34.27 -49.79 36.20
N LYS A 3 -35.60 -49.67 36.47
CA LYS A 3 -36.35 -48.46 36.08
C LYS A 3 -35.73 -47.17 36.65
N ALA A 4 -35.03 -47.24 37.79
CA ALA A 4 -34.35 -46.15 38.43
C ALA A 4 -33.09 -45.69 37.62
N GLU A 5 -32.28 -46.60 37.11
CA GLU A 5 -31.09 -46.26 36.28
C GLU A 5 -31.43 -45.64 34.92
N LYS A 6 -32.65 -45.93 34.40
CA LYS A 6 -33.14 -45.26 33.19
C LYS A 6 -33.62 -43.83 33.46
N SER A 7 -34.23 -43.59 34.64
CA SER A 7 -34.68 -42.24 35.05
C SER A 7 -33.48 -41.30 35.26
N ASP A 8 -32.45 -41.76 35.99
CA ASP A 8 -31.25 -40.98 36.25
C ASP A 8 -30.46 -40.62 34.97
N LYS A 9 -30.44 -41.51 33.97
CA LYS A 9 -29.85 -41.19 32.66
C LYS A 9 -30.62 -40.15 31.87
N ILE A 10 -31.95 -40.20 31.94
CA ILE A 10 -32.80 -39.23 31.24
C ILE A 10 -32.69 -37.86 31.91
N ASP A 11 -32.67 -37.80 33.25
CA ASP A 11 -32.49 -36.54 33.97
C ASP A 11 -31.13 -35.90 33.76
N ASN A 12 -30.07 -36.73 33.60
CA ASN A 12 -28.74 -36.22 33.23
C ASN A 12 -28.68 -35.66 31.79
N ILE A 13 -29.35 -36.30 30.83
CA ILE A 13 -29.42 -35.85 29.42
C ILE A 13 -30.25 -34.55 29.34
N VAL A 14 -31.35 -34.44 30.06
CA VAL A 14 -32.17 -33.23 30.12
C VAL A 14 -31.38 -32.08 30.78
N GLY A 15 -30.63 -32.36 31.83
CA GLY A 15 -29.74 -31.38 32.46
C GLY A 15 -28.67 -30.85 31.48
N MET A 16 -28.02 -31.74 30.74
CA MET A 16 -27.01 -31.34 29.70
C MET A 16 -27.67 -30.55 28.55
N LEU A 17 -28.86 -30.87 28.13
CA LEU A 17 -29.60 -30.13 27.10
C LEU A 17 -29.99 -28.73 27.56
N MET A 18 -30.47 -28.59 28.80
CA MET A 18 -30.77 -27.27 29.40
C MET A 18 -29.55 -26.41 29.59
N GLU A 19 -28.40 -26.99 29.95
CA GLU A 19 -27.15 -26.29 30.08
C GLU A 19 -26.60 -25.83 28.70
N TYR A 20 -26.75 -26.66 27.68
CA TYR A 20 -26.44 -26.33 26.29
C TYR A 20 -27.36 -25.21 25.73
N GLU A 21 -28.67 -25.26 25.99
CA GLU A 21 -29.57 -24.17 25.63
C GLU A 21 -29.24 -22.87 26.35
N ARG A 22 -28.89 -22.94 27.64
CA ARG A 22 -28.52 -21.77 28.42
C ARG A 22 -27.20 -21.15 27.92
N MET A 23 -26.21 -21.99 27.61
CA MET A 23 -24.96 -21.54 26.97
C MET A 23 -25.19 -20.91 25.58
N THR A 24 -26.09 -21.51 24.79
CA THR A 24 -26.45 -21.00 23.46
C THR A 24 -27.17 -19.66 23.54
N LEU A 25 -28.12 -19.53 24.48
CA LEU A 25 -28.81 -18.26 24.78
C LEU A 25 -27.90 -17.17 25.32
N ASP A 26 -26.93 -17.52 26.17
CA ASP A 26 -25.92 -16.58 26.67
C ASP A 26 -24.93 -16.16 25.58
N LEU A 27 -24.55 -17.06 24.68
CA LEU A 27 -23.76 -16.74 23.49
C LEU A 27 -24.53 -15.84 22.52
N MET A 28 -25.83 -16.09 22.31
CA MET A 28 -26.68 -15.22 21.49
C MET A 28 -26.90 -13.85 22.12
N ARG A 29 -27.09 -13.75 23.45
CA ARG A 29 -27.15 -12.46 24.18
C ARG A 29 -25.83 -11.69 24.13
N LYS A 30 -24.69 -12.36 24.32
CA LYS A 30 -23.37 -11.73 24.16
C LYS A 30 -23.13 -11.22 22.74
N ALA A 31 -23.64 -11.91 21.72
CA ALA A 31 -23.54 -11.49 20.33
C ALA A 31 -24.38 -10.23 20.02
N THR A 32 -25.50 -10.00 20.75
CA THR A 32 -26.34 -8.79 20.58
C THR A 32 -25.84 -7.56 21.34
N ASP A 33 -25.03 -7.75 22.39
CA ASP A 33 -24.51 -6.65 23.24
C ASP A 33 -23.06 -6.22 22.88
N THR A 34 -22.44 -6.81 21.85
CA THR A 34 -21.08 -6.47 21.48
C THR A 34 -21.08 -5.10 20.80
N PRO A 35 -20.39 -4.06 21.37
CA PRO A 35 -20.40 -2.74 20.79
C PRO A 35 -19.72 -2.76 19.41
N VAL A 36 -20.48 -2.35 18.40
CA VAL A 36 -20.00 -2.17 17.03
C VAL A 36 -19.33 -0.82 16.94
N LEU A 37 -18.04 -0.82 16.60
CA LEU A 37 -17.26 0.41 16.42
C LEU A 37 -17.48 1.00 15.03
N GLU A 38 -17.40 0.16 14.00
CA GLU A 38 -17.57 0.55 12.59
C GLU A 38 -18.23 -0.60 11.81
N GLN A 39 -19.02 -0.24 10.80
CA GLN A 39 -19.58 -1.18 9.82
C GLN A 39 -19.64 -0.51 8.46
N TYR A 40 -19.20 -1.22 7.41
CA TYR A 40 -19.23 -0.73 6.04
C TYR A 40 -19.23 -1.88 5.03
N ASP A 41 -19.66 -1.58 3.80
CA ASP A 41 -19.77 -2.56 2.72
C ASP A 41 -18.39 -2.82 2.09
N LEU A 42 -18.11 -4.09 1.79
CA LEU A 42 -16.92 -4.56 1.06
C LEU A 42 -17.26 -4.92 -0.38
N ASN A 43 -18.36 -5.63 -0.56
CA ASN A 43 -18.89 -6.04 -1.86
C ASN A 43 -20.41 -6.11 -1.79
N PRO A 44 -21.13 -4.98 -1.93
CA PRO A 44 -22.58 -4.94 -1.81
C PRO A 44 -23.26 -5.78 -2.89
N PRO A 45 -24.33 -6.51 -2.57
CA PRO A 45 -24.93 -6.69 -1.25
C PRO A 45 -24.36 -7.89 -0.48
N TYR A 46 -23.25 -8.50 -0.93
CA TYR A 46 -22.81 -9.84 -0.54
C TYR A 46 -21.88 -9.88 0.67
N ALA A 47 -21.07 -8.85 0.89
CA ALA A 47 -20.06 -8.85 1.96
C ALA A 47 -19.93 -7.48 2.64
N LYS A 48 -19.79 -7.51 3.99
CA LYS A 48 -19.61 -6.34 4.85
C LYS A 48 -18.48 -6.58 5.84
N ALA A 49 -17.81 -5.49 6.23
CA ALA A 49 -16.92 -5.47 7.37
C ALA A 49 -17.65 -4.98 8.60
N ARG A 50 -17.39 -5.61 9.74
CA ARG A 50 -17.88 -5.19 11.04
C ARG A 50 -16.72 -5.21 12.05
N ILE A 51 -16.40 -4.05 12.60
CA ILE A 51 -15.38 -3.91 13.61
C ILE A 51 -16.06 -3.82 14.96
N ILE A 52 -15.73 -4.76 15.86
CA ILE A 52 -16.36 -4.90 17.16
C ILE A 52 -15.32 -4.87 18.27
N LYS A 53 -15.75 -4.51 19.47
CA LYS A 53 -14.92 -4.65 20.68
C LYS A 53 -15.47 -5.79 21.54
N GLU A 54 -14.76 -6.90 21.59
CA GLU A 54 -15.12 -8.09 22.32
C GLU A 54 -14.02 -8.46 23.31
N ASP A 55 -14.35 -8.70 24.57
CA ASP A 55 -13.40 -9.00 25.66
C ASP A 55 -12.23 -8.00 25.76
N GLY A 56 -12.52 -6.72 25.54
CA GLY A 56 -11.51 -5.65 25.56
C GLY A 56 -10.64 -5.56 24.32
N GLN A 57 -10.74 -6.51 23.39
CA GLN A 57 -9.99 -6.53 22.14
C GLN A 57 -10.84 -6.08 20.96
N ILE A 58 -10.20 -5.40 20.01
CA ILE A 58 -10.82 -5.08 18.72
C ILE A 58 -10.71 -6.31 17.83
N LYS A 59 -11.84 -6.72 17.22
CA LYS A 59 -11.92 -7.82 16.26
C LYS A 59 -12.57 -7.35 14.98
N TYR A 60 -12.05 -7.81 13.87
CA TYR A 60 -12.59 -7.56 12.54
C TYR A 60 -13.40 -8.77 12.08
N ARG A 61 -14.67 -8.57 11.74
CA ARG A 61 -15.55 -9.63 11.25
C ARG A 61 -15.95 -9.35 9.81
N VAL A 62 -15.73 -10.34 8.95
CA VAL A 62 -16.33 -10.40 7.63
C VAL A 62 -17.72 -11.05 7.78
N GLU A 63 -18.74 -10.36 7.33
CA GLU A 63 -20.10 -10.88 7.24
C GLU A 63 -20.46 -11.03 5.76
N GLU A 64 -20.55 -12.27 5.29
CA GLU A 64 -20.98 -12.59 3.92
C GLU A 64 -22.43 -13.05 3.90
N VAL A 65 -23.06 -12.96 2.73
CA VAL A 65 -24.44 -13.42 2.55
C VAL A 65 -24.56 -14.90 2.97
N PRO A 66 -25.48 -15.23 3.90
CA PRO A 66 -25.57 -16.59 4.40
C PRO A 66 -26.12 -17.55 3.34
N LEU A 67 -25.55 -18.77 3.29
CA LEU A 67 -26.04 -19.87 2.49
C LEU A 67 -26.85 -20.84 3.38
N THR A 68 -27.98 -21.30 2.88
CA THR A 68 -28.69 -22.43 3.47
C THR A 68 -27.89 -23.71 3.33
N GLU A 69 -28.19 -24.74 4.12
CA GLU A 69 -27.51 -26.05 4.03
C GLU A 69 -27.66 -26.72 2.66
N ASP A 70 -28.78 -26.49 1.98
CA ASP A 70 -29.00 -26.95 0.60
C ASP A 70 -28.11 -26.20 -0.38
N GLU A 71 -28.00 -24.88 -0.23
CA GLU A 71 -27.11 -24.06 -1.08
C GLU A 71 -25.62 -24.42 -0.87
N LYS A 72 -25.18 -24.71 0.35
CA LYS A 72 -23.82 -25.17 0.62
C LYS A 72 -23.53 -26.49 -0.10
N LYS A 73 -24.44 -27.44 -0.10
CA LYS A 73 -24.30 -28.70 -0.84
C LYS A 73 -24.22 -28.46 -2.34
N LYS A 74 -25.08 -27.61 -2.88
CA LYS A 74 -25.07 -27.25 -4.30
C LYS A 74 -23.82 -26.47 -4.70
N LEU A 75 -23.33 -25.57 -3.85
CA LEU A 75 -22.07 -24.88 -4.09
C LEU A 75 -20.91 -25.87 -4.24
N LYS A 76 -20.85 -26.87 -3.37
CA LYS A 76 -19.83 -27.91 -3.44
C LYS A 76 -19.95 -28.74 -4.74
N GLU A 77 -21.18 -29.18 -5.09
CA GLU A 77 -21.47 -29.92 -6.31
C GLU A 77 -21.11 -29.12 -7.58
N ILE A 78 -21.52 -27.83 -7.62
CA ILE A 78 -21.13 -26.93 -8.72
C ILE A 78 -19.61 -26.77 -8.81
N GLY A 79 -18.92 -26.65 -7.68
CA GLY A 79 -17.46 -26.53 -7.63
C GLY A 79 -16.75 -27.78 -8.19
N GLU A 80 -17.21 -28.97 -7.84
CA GLU A 80 -16.69 -30.24 -8.35
C GLU A 80 -16.90 -30.35 -9.87
N LEU A 81 -18.11 -30.07 -10.36
CA LEU A 81 -18.43 -30.10 -11.78
C LEU A 81 -17.69 -29.01 -12.57
N LEU A 82 -17.46 -27.84 -12.00
CA LEU A 82 -16.66 -26.77 -12.61
C LEU A 82 -15.23 -27.25 -12.87
N ILE A 83 -14.62 -27.94 -11.92
CA ILE A 83 -13.24 -28.46 -12.07
C ILE A 83 -13.17 -29.47 -13.22
N GLU A 84 -14.21 -30.30 -13.41
CA GLU A 84 -14.28 -31.29 -14.49
C GLU A 84 -14.54 -30.66 -15.88
N GLU A 85 -15.38 -29.61 -15.94
CA GLU A 85 -15.78 -28.95 -17.20
C GLU A 85 -14.86 -27.77 -17.61
N LEU A 86 -13.88 -27.40 -16.80
CA LEU A 86 -12.94 -26.31 -17.08
C LEU A 86 -11.90 -26.74 -18.12
N ASP A 87 -12.11 -26.36 -19.39
CA ASP A 87 -11.21 -26.66 -20.53
C ASP A 87 -10.28 -25.49 -20.88
N VAL A 88 -10.40 -24.35 -20.23
CA VAL A 88 -9.62 -23.15 -20.50
C VAL A 88 -8.91 -22.68 -19.24
N ASP A 89 -7.63 -22.34 -19.37
CA ASP A 89 -6.90 -21.64 -18.31
C ASP A 89 -7.52 -20.25 -18.10
N VAL A 90 -8.20 -20.07 -16.98
CA VAL A 90 -8.92 -18.84 -16.61
C VAL A 90 -8.02 -17.59 -16.70
N LYS A 91 -6.71 -17.73 -16.48
CA LYS A 91 -5.73 -16.65 -16.64
C LYS A 91 -5.60 -16.13 -18.07
N ARG A 92 -5.86 -16.97 -19.08
CA ARG A 92 -5.74 -16.59 -20.50
C ARG A 92 -6.92 -15.77 -21.00
N LEU A 93 -7.94 -15.56 -20.18
CA LEU A 93 -9.17 -14.85 -20.56
C LEU A 93 -9.04 -13.31 -20.51
N GLY A 94 -7.85 -12.78 -20.21
CA GLY A 94 -7.59 -11.34 -20.34
C GLY A 94 -8.25 -10.47 -19.26
N GLY A 95 -8.25 -10.94 -18.00
CA GLY A 95 -8.67 -10.18 -16.82
C GLY A 95 -9.83 -10.81 -16.04
N ASN A 96 -9.98 -10.37 -14.78
CA ASN A 96 -10.95 -10.93 -13.86
C ASN A 96 -12.41 -10.79 -14.32
N GLU A 97 -12.77 -9.73 -15.03
CA GLU A 97 -14.13 -9.52 -15.54
C GLU A 97 -14.49 -10.57 -16.62
N ASN A 98 -13.58 -10.81 -17.57
CA ASN A 98 -13.78 -11.83 -18.59
C ASN A 98 -13.82 -13.23 -18.00
N ALA A 99 -12.94 -13.49 -17.02
CA ALA A 99 -12.92 -14.74 -16.28
C ALA A 99 -14.22 -14.96 -15.49
N ALA A 100 -14.72 -13.96 -14.79
CA ALA A 100 -16.00 -14.02 -14.10
C ALA A 100 -17.18 -14.24 -15.05
N ALA A 101 -17.20 -13.57 -16.20
CA ALA A 101 -18.24 -13.75 -17.22
C ALA A 101 -18.20 -15.18 -17.83
N TYR A 102 -17.02 -15.73 -18.05
CA TYR A 102 -16.86 -17.11 -18.53
C TYR A 102 -17.35 -18.12 -17.48
N ILE A 103 -16.92 -18.00 -16.23
CA ILE A 103 -17.36 -18.87 -15.12
C ILE A 103 -18.88 -18.80 -14.95
N ARG A 104 -19.48 -17.60 -15.00
CA ARG A 104 -20.95 -17.44 -14.94
C ARG A 104 -21.67 -18.26 -16.00
N LYS A 105 -21.25 -18.17 -17.26
CA LYS A 105 -21.82 -18.94 -18.37
C LYS A 105 -21.67 -20.46 -18.17
N LEU A 106 -20.51 -20.87 -17.64
CA LEU A 106 -20.24 -22.29 -17.38
C LEU A 106 -21.14 -22.81 -16.24
N VAL A 107 -21.28 -22.06 -15.15
CA VAL A 107 -22.20 -22.40 -14.03
C VAL A 107 -23.65 -22.50 -14.50
N GLU A 108 -24.12 -21.55 -15.31
CA GLU A 108 -25.47 -21.59 -15.88
C GLU A 108 -25.70 -22.84 -16.75
N ARG A 109 -24.69 -23.23 -17.52
CA ARG A 109 -24.69 -24.47 -18.33
C ARG A 109 -24.74 -25.71 -17.43
N ILE A 110 -23.91 -25.77 -16.39
CA ILE A 110 -23.93 -26.87 -15.40
C ILE A 110 -25.29 -27.00 -14.75
N ILE A 111 -25.86 -25.90 -14.23
CA ILE A 111 -27.17 -25.89 -13.60
C ILE A 111 -28.23 -26.46 -14.53
N LYS A 112 -28.20 -26.08 -15.82
CA LYS A 112 -29.12 -26.56 -16.84
C LYS A 112 -28.92 -28.04 -17.17
N ASN A 113 -27.66 -28.45 -17.41
CA ASN A 113 -27.34 -29.83 -17.82
C ASN A 113 -27.63 -30.85 -16.71
N TYR A 114 -27.25 -30.51 -15.48
CA TYR A 114 -27.45 -31.38 -14.31
C TYR A 114 -28.79 -31.17 -13.61
N LYS A 115 -29.67 -30.28 -14.18
CA LYS A 115 -31.04 -29.99 -13.68
C LYS A 115 -31.08 -29.61 -12.19
N LEU A 116 -30.08 -28.84 -11.73
CA LEU A 116 -30.02 -28.41 -10.34
C LEU A 116 -31.17 -27.46 -10.03
N LYS A 117 -31.99 -27.83 -9.05
CA LYS A 117 -33.13 -27.00 -8.64
C LYS A 117 -32.68 -25.96 -7.63
N LEU A 118 -32.72 -24.69 -8.01
CA LEU A 118 -32.37 -23.55 -7.16
C LEU A 118 -33.60 -22.84 -6.65
N GLY A 119 -33.54 -22.38 -5.40
CA GLY A 119 -34.59 -21.52 -4.82
C GLY A 119 -34.50 -20.08 -5.34
N PRO A 120 -35.52 -19.24 -5.04
CA PRO A 120 -35.47 -17.83 -5.42
C PRO A 120 -34.26 -17.11 -4.84
N GLY A 121 -33.50 -16.40 -5.70
CA GLY A 121 -32.27 -15.67 -5.32
C GLY A 121 -31.07 -16.54 -4.96
N SER A 122 -31.16 -17.88 -5.01
CA SER A 122 -30.03 -18.78 -4.75
C SER A 122 -28.96 -18.67 -5.80
N LEU A 123 -29.33 -18.42 -7.06
CA LEU A 123 -28.37 -18.30 -8.16
C LEU A 123 -27.37 -17.16 -7.90
N ASP A 124 -27.83 -16.00 -7.50
CA ASP A 124 -26.96 -14.84 -7.26
C ASP A 124 -26.02 -15.07 -6.08
N ARG A 125 -26.51 -15.68 -5.00
CA ARG A 125 -25.67 -16.05 -3.84
C ARG A 125 -24.63 -17.08 -4.20
N LEU A 126 -25.00 -18.16 -4.88
CA LEU A 126 -24.09 -19.21 -5.32
C LEU A 126 -23.06 -18.64 -6.30
N MET A 127 -23.48 -17.80 -7.24
CA MET A 127 -22.62 -17.15 -8.20
C MET A 127 -21.56 -16.25 -7.53
N TYR A 128 -21.96 -15.51 -6.49
CA TYR A 128 -21.01 -14.74 -5.67
C TYR A 128 -19.90 -15.64 -5.13
N TYR A 129 -20.26 -16.75 -4.47
CA TYR A 129 -19.26 -17.65 -3.88
C TYR A 129 -18.41 -18.35 -4.95
N VAL A 130 -19.00 -18.80 -6.04
CA VAL A 130 -18.25 -19.44 -7.13
C VAL A 130 -17.23 -18.47 -7.75
N VAL A 131 -17.63 -17.24 -8.07
CA VAL A 131 -16.72 -16.24 -8.63
C VAL A 131 -15.64 -15.87 -7.63
N ARG A 132 -15.99 -15.68 -6.34
CA ARG A 132 -15.05 -15.44 -5.26
C ARG A 132 -13.99 -16.55 -5.18
N ASP A 133 -14.41 -17.81 -5.23
CA ASP A 133 -13.55 -18.96 -4.99
C ASP A 133 -12.76 -19.38 -6.24
N PHE A 134 -13.26 -19.19 -7.45
CA PHE A 134 -12.57 -19.61 -8.69
C PHE A 134 -11.80 -18.49 -9.40
N VAL A 135 -12.27 -17.25 -9.31
CA VAL A 135 -11.67 -16.10 -10.02
C VAL A 135 -10.86 -15.20 -9.08
N HIS A 136 -11.37 -15.00 -7.86
CA HIS A 136 -10.76 -14.09 -6.89
C HIS A 136 -9.99 -14.82 -5.79
N PHE A 137 -9.87 -14.18 -4.62
CA PHE A 137 -9.01 -14.60 -3.53
C PHE A 137 -9.70 -15.52 -2.49
N ASP A 138 -10.79 -16.24 -2.88
CA ASP A 138 -11.48 -17.17 -2.00
C ASP A 138 -11.89 -16.52 -0.66
N LYS A 139 -11.70 -17.20 0.47
CA LYS A 139 -12.08 -16.72 1.81
C LYS A 139 -11.47 -15.38 2.19
N ILE A 140 -10.34 -15.00 1.60
CA ILE A 140 -9.70 -13.70 1.89
C ILE A 140 -10.14 -12.60 0.92
N ASP A 141 -10.96 -12.90 -0.10
CA ASP A 141 -11.40 -11.89 -1.08
C ASP A 141 -12.06 -10.66 -0.43
N PRO A 142 -12.93 -10.78 0.59
CA PRO A 142 -13.46 -9.61 1.28
C PRO A 142 -12.38 -8.75 1.96
N LEU A 143 -11.31 -9.38 2.50
CA LEU A 143 -10.17 -8.66 3.08
C LEU A 143 -9.35 -7.95 2.01
N MET A 144 -9.20 -8.58 0.84
CA MET A 144 -8.51 -7.98 -0.30
C MET A 144 -9.26 -6.77 -0.86
N ARG A 145 -10.58 -6.72 -0.74
CA ARG A 145 -11.41 -5.58 -1.20
C ARG A 145 -11.44 -4.40 -0.23
N ASP A 146 -11.11 -4.61 1.04
CA ASP A 146 -11.17 -3.56 2.05
C ASP A 146 -10.04 -2.53 1.89
N PRO A 147 -10.32 -1.25 1.58
CA PRO A 147 -9.30 -0.21 1.40
C PRO A 147 -8.60 0.18 2.72
N TRP A 148 -9.15 -0.19 3.88
CA TRP A 148 -8.58 0.09 5.18
C TRP A 148 -7.54 -0.94 5.63
N ILE A 149 -7.44 -2.09 4.95
CA ILE A 149 -6.46 -3.14 5.24
C ILE A 149 -5.18 -2.88 4.43
N GLU A 150 -4.03 -2.85 5.11
CA GLU A 150 -2.70 -2.73 4.50
C GLU A 150 -2.05 -4.10 4.32
N ASP A 151 -2.05 -4.93 5.39
CA ASP A 151 -1.44 -6.25 5.35
C ASP A 151 -2.44 -7.34 5.80
N ILE A 152 -2.32 -8.54 5.24
CA ILE A 152 -3.08 -9.74 5.58
C ILE A 152 -2.08 -10.85 5.91
N SER A 153 -2.14 -11.41 7.12
CA SER A 153 -1.22 -12.44 7.58
C SER A 153 -1.93 -13.71 8.03
N CYS A 154 -1.62 -14.83 7.39
CA CYS A 154 -2.02 -16.17 7.79
C CYS A 154 -0.81 -16.90 8.39
N ASN A 155 -0.88 -17.22 9.68
CA ASN A 155 0.22 -17.80 10.45
C ASN A 155 0.10 -19.32 10.65
N GLY A 156 -0.77 -19.98 9.89
CA GLY A 156 -1.02 -21.43 9.94
C GLY A 156 -2.50 -21.78 10.03
N SER A 157 -2.83 -23.07 9.88
CA SER A 157 -4.19 -23.58 10.00
C SER A 157 -4.71 -23.51 11.44
N GLY A 158 -6.03 -23.36 11.60
CA GLY A 158 -6.70 -23.24 12.91
C GLY A 158 -6.47 -21.90 13.62
N ILE A 159 -5.75 -20.96 12.99
CA ILE A 159 -5.44 -19.64 13.54
C ILE A 159 -6.22 -18.59 12.74
N PRO A 160 -6.87 -17.62 13.40
CA PRO A 160 -7.47 -16.49 12.72
C PRO A 160 -6.45 -15.76 11.85
N ILE A 161 -6.86 -15.34 10.66
CA ILE A 161 -6.08 -14.40 9.85
C ILE A 161 -6.00 -13.09 10.60
N TYR A 162 -4.81 -12.51 10.68
CA TYR A 162 -4.55 -11.18 11.20
C TYR A 162 -4.46 -10.19 10.06
N ILE A 163 -4.97 -8.99 10.29
CA ILE A 163 -4.85 -7.87 9.35
C ILE A 163 -4.15 -6.70 10.03
N TRP A 164 -3.46 -5.88 9.23
CA TRP A 164 -3.05 -4.55 9.64
C TRP A 164 -4.08 -3.55 9.12
N HIS A 165 -4.92 -3.05 10.04
CA HIS A 165 -5.95 -2.09 9.71
C HIS A 165 -5.46 -0.67 10.00
N ARG A 166 -5.67 0.28 9.07
CA ARG A 166 -5.13 1.66 9.16
C ARG A 166 -5.53 2.42 10.40
N LYS A 167 -6.73 2.15 10.95
CA LYS A 167 -7.24 2.80 12.16
C LYS A 167 -7.04 1.96 13.42
N HIS A 168 -7.05 0.64 13.31
CA HIS A 168 -7.11 -0.28 14.44
C HIS A 168 -5.84 -1.15 14.57
N GLU A 169 -4.85 -0.92 13.70
CA GLU A 169 -3.56 -1.62 13.68
C GLU A 169 -3.72 -3.15 13.54
N SER A 170 -2.93 -3.95 14.27
CA SER A 170 -2.99 -5.41 14.20
C SER A 170 -4.27 -5.94 14.82
N THR A 171 -5.14 -6.52 13.99
CA THR A 171 -6.49 -6.95 14.40
C THR A 171 -6.77 -8.38 13.91
N PRO A 172 -7.22 -9.31 14.77
CA PRO A 172 -7.66 -10.64 14.35
C PRO A 172 -9.00 -10.59 13.64
N THR A 173 -9.16 -11.49 12.65
CA THR A 173 -10.41 -11.64 11.89
C THR A 173 -11.17 -12.90 12.29
N ASN A 174 -12.38 -13.08 11.74
CA ASN A 174 -13.12 -14.35 11.83
C ASN A 174 -12.81 -15.30 10.67
N VAL A 175 -11.88 -14.96 9.79
CA VAL A 175 -11.48 -15.81 8.66
C VAL A 175 -10.41 -16.79 9.12
N ILE A 176 -10.67 -18.09 8.97
CA ILE A 176 -9.79 -19.19 9.43
C ILE A 176 -9.74 -20.29 8.37
N PHE A 177 -8.54 -20.78 8.08
CA PHE A 177 -8.34 -22.06 7.38
C PHE A 177 -8.33 -23.16 8.43
N GLN A 178 -9.35 -24.02 8.42
CA GLN A 178 -9.58 -24.99 9.49
C GLN A 178 -8.54 -26.12 9.49
N THR A 179 -8.11 -26.58 8.32
CA THR A 179 -7.17 -27.70 8.18
C THR A 179 -5.90 -27.27 7.43
N ALA A 180 -4.81 -27.99 7.67
CA ALA A 180 -3.57 -27.78 6.94
C ALA A 180 -3.77 -28.00 5.43
N GLU A 181 -4.50 -29.06 5.05
CA GLU A 181 -4.78 -29.37 3.64
C GLU A 181 -5.52 -28.23 2.91
N GLU A 182 -6.50 -27.60 3.58
CA GLU A 182 -7.22 -26.44 3.04
C GLU A 182 -6.24 -25.27 2.79
N LEU A 183 -5.38 -24.98 3.76
CA LEU A 183 -4.41 -23.90 3.66
C LEU A 183 -3.33 -24.17 2.60
N ASP A 184 -2.85 -25.42 2.51
CA ASP A 184 -1.86 -25.85 1.52
C ASP A 184 -2.41 -25.69 0.09
N LYS A 185 -3.65 -26.13 -0.16
CA LYS A 185 -4.35 -25.91 -1.45
C LYS A 185 -4.49 -24.44 -1.78
N PHE A 186 -4.86 -23.62 -0.80
CA PHE A 186 -4.97 -22.19 -1.00
C PHE A 186 -3.62 -21.52 -1.29
N THR A 187 -2.56 -21.93 -0.59
CA THR A 187 -1.19 -21.44 -0.84
C THR A 187 -0.71 -21.80 -2.25
N LEU A 188 -0.99 -23.02 -2.73
CA LEU A 188 -0.71 -23.43 -4.11
C LEU A 188 -1.50 -22.58 -5.12
N LYS A 189 -2.78 -22.28 -4.84
CA LYS A 189 -3.60 -21.39 -5.67
C LYS A 189 -2.98 -20.00 -5.75
N LEU A 190 -2.56 -19.41 -4.63
CA LEU A 190 -1.91 -18.10 -4.62
C LEU A 190 -0.59 -18.11 -5.42
N ALA A 191 0.24 -19.14 -5.25
CA ALA A 191 1.46 -19.30 -6.03
C ALA A 191 1.14 -19.39 -7.52
N TYR A 192 0.17 -20.21 -7.91
CA TYR A 192 -0.29 -20.30 -9.29
C TYR A 192 -0.77 -18.93 -9.83
N MET A 193 -1.49 -18.13 -9.04
CA MET A 193 -1.93 -16.79 -9.45
C MET A 193 -0.76 -15.86 -9.77
N THR A 194 0.38 -16.01 -9.11
CA THR A 194 1.59 -15.22 -9.39
C THR A 194 2.36 -15.70 -10.64
N GLY A 195 1.96 -16.84 -11.24
CA GLY A 195 2.69 -17.47 -12.33
C GLY A 195 3.95 -18.21 -11.90
N ARG A 196 4.13 -18.44 -10.59
CA ARG A 196 5.27 -19.15 -10.00
C ARG A 196 4.83 -20.47 -9.35
N ALA A 197 5.78 -21.36 -9.11
CA ALA A 197 5.55 -22.61 -8.38
C ALA A 197 6.16 -22.52 -6.98
N ILE A 198 5.51 -23.15 -6.02
CA ILE A 198 6.00 -23.40 -4.69
C ILE A 198 5.91 -24.91 -4.43
N SER A 199 6.88 -25.49 -3.74
CA SER A 199 6.93 -26.95 -3.48
C SER A 199 7.75 -27.24 -2.22
N ILE A 200 7.76 -28.48 -1.80
CA ILE A 200 8.61 -28.95 -0.68
C ILE A 200 10.10 -28.66 -0.96
N ALA A 201 10.54 -28.77 -2.21
CA ALA A 201 11.92 -28.49 -2.61
C ALA A 201 12.25 -26.97 -2.63
N GLN A 202 11.24 -26.14 -2.84
CA GLN A 202 11.34 -24.67 -2.81
C GLN A 202 10.17 -24.12 -1.99
N PRO A 203 10.24 -24.23 -0.66
CA PRO A 203 9.11 -23.96 0.21
C PRO A 203 8.91 -22.48 0.54
N VAL A 204 9.74 -21.57 0.04
CA VAL A 204 9.62 -20.12 0.23
C VAL A 204 9.41 -19.43 -1.11
N LEU A 205 8.43 -18.57 -1.18
CA LEU A 205 8.12 -17.80 -2.38
C LEU A 205 7.79 -16.34 -2.04
N ASP A 206 8.55 -15.42 -2.64
CA ASP A 206 8.22 -14.00 -2.73
C ASP A 206 7.75 -13.69 -4.14
N ALA A 207 6.58 -13.06 -4.28
CA ALA A 207 5.97 -12.79 -5.58
C ALA A 207 5.04 -11.56 -5.55
N THR A 208 4.52 -11.20 -6.73
CA THR A 208 3.48 -10.18 -6.88
C THR A 208 2.21 -10.85 -7.40
N LEU A 209 1.09 -10.58 -6.74
CA LEU A 209 -0.24 -11.01 -7.15
C LEU A 209 -0.72 -10.20 -8.38
N PRO A 210 -1.75 -10.70 -9.11
CA PRO A 210 -2.26 -10.01 -10.31
C PRO A 210 -2.79 -8.59 -10.07
N ASP A 211 -3.23 -8.29 -8.84
CA ASP A 211 -3.68 -6.96 -8.41
C ASP A 211 -2.53 -6.01 -8.02
N GLY A 212 -1.28 -6.46 -8.15
CA GLY A 212 -0.09 -5.70 -7.77
C GLY A 212 0.32 -5.87 -6.30
N SER A 213 -0.46 -6.56 -5.48
CA SER A 213 -0.11 -6.83 -4.08
C SER A 213 1.12 -7.73 -3.97
N ARG A 214 2.01 -7.42 -3.03
CA ARG A 214 3.17 -8.28 -2.73
C ARG A 214 2.74 -9.41 -1.82
N ILE A 215 3.20 -10.62 -2.11
CA ILE A 215 2.96 -11.80 -1.28
C ILE A 215 4.26 -12.53 -0.96
N GLN A 216 4.43 -12.88 0.32
CA GLN A 216 5.42 -13.83 0.81
C GLN A 216 4.70 -15.07 1.30
N MET A 217 5.16 -16.25 0.90
CA MET A 217 4.55 -17.53 1.26
C MET A 217 5.59 -18.52 1.73
N THR A 218 5.17 -19.41 2.64
CA THR A 218 5.89 -20.65 2.96
C THR A 218 4.96 -21.84 2.75
N TYR A 219 5.53 -22.98 2.33
CA TYR A 219 4.75 -24.15 1.99
C TYR A 219 5.06 -25.31 2.95
N GLU A 220 3.99 -25.92 3.48
CA GLU A 220 4.01 -27.00 4.45
C GLU A 220 4.87 -26.70 5.69
N LYS A 221 5.46 -27.73 6.32
CA LYS A 221 6.22 -27.63 7.57
C LYS A 221 7.73 -27.50 7.39
N GLU A 222 8.20 -27.37 6.16
CA GLU A 222 9.64 -27.36 5.84
C GLU A 222 10.37 -26.18 6.48
N VAL A 223 9.72 -25.00 6.50
CA VAL A 223 10.30 -23.76 7.04
C VAL A 223 9.51 -23.27 8.25
N THR A 224 8.19 -23.37 8.21
CA THR A 224 7.29 -22.89 9.27
C THR A 224 6.63 -24.04 9.99
N ARG A 225 6.84 -24.14 11.31
CA ARG A 225 6.40 -25.29 12.13
C ARG A 225 4.89 -25.56 12.12
N ARG A 226 4.07 -24.56 11.83
CA ARG A 226 2.60 -24.62 11.84
C ARG A 226 1.99 -24.94 10.47
N GLY A 227 2.81 -25.30 9.49
CA GLY A 227 2.38 -25.54 8.12
C GLY A 227 2.54 -24.31 7.23
N SER A 228 1.85 -24.29 6.11
CA SER A 228 1.89 -23.19 5.16
C SER A 228 1.50 -21.87 5.81
N THR A 229 2.12 -20.79 5.34
CA THR A 229 1.79 -19.41 5.75
C THR A 229 1.79 -18.49 4.54
N PHE A 230 1.11 -17.35 4.65
CA PHE A 230 1.26 -16.26 3.70
C PHE A 230 1.11 -14.91 4.38
N THR A 231 1.82 -13.94 3.85
CA THR A 231 1.65 -12.52 4.21
C THR A 231 1.49 -11.72 2.92
N ILE A 232 0.37 -11.02 2.79
CA ILE A 232 0.06 -10.17 1.65
C ILE A 232 0.15 -8.73 2.11
N ARG A 233 0.99 -7.95 1.43
CA ARG A 233 0.99 -6.49 1.52
C ARG A 233 0.23 -5.93 0.34
N LYS A 234 -0.95 -5.38 0.61
CA LYS A 234 -1.88 -4.94 -0.43
C LYS A 234 -1.36 -3.75 -1.22
N PHE A 235 -1.49 -3.85 -2.52
CA PHE A 235 -1.26 -2.73 -3.41
C PHE A 235 -2.35 -1.67 -3.21
N ARG A 236 -1.95 -0.41 -3.17
CA ARG A 236 -2.88 0.69 -3.02
C ARG A 236 -3.32 1.18 -4.39
N GLU A 237 -4.55 0.92 -4.79
CA GLU A 237 -5.10 1.37 -6.08
C GLU A 237 -5.12 2.90 -6.23
N ARG A 238 -5.35 3.63 -5.14
CA ARG A 238 -5.36 5.09 -5.11
C ARG A 238 -4.17 5.60 -4.31
N PRO A 239 -3.11 6.09 -4.97
CA PRO A 239 -1.96 6.64 -4.26
C PRO A 239 -2.37 7.89 -3.48
N LEU A 240 -1.69 8.15 -2.36
CA LEU A 240 -1.85 9.41 -1.64
C LEU A 240 -1.22 10.54 -2.46
N THR A 241 -1.88 11.70 -2.42
CA THR A 241 -1.47 12.90 -3.14
C THR A 241 -0.82 13.93 -2.20
N CYS A 242 -0.26 14.99 -2.76
CA CYS A 242 0.27 16.11 -1.98
C CYS A 242 -0.81 16.76 -1.10
N THR A 243 -2.05 16.81 -1.58
CA THR A 243 -3.21 17.29 -0.81
C THR A 243 -3.46 16.42 0.41
N ASP A 244 -3.38 15.08 0.27
CA ASP A 244 -3.51 14.15 1.39
C ASP A 244 -2.41 14.35 2.43
N LEU A 245 -1.15 14.46 2.01
CA LEU A 245 -0.03 14.63 2.94
C LEU A 245 -0.13 15.95 3.71
N ILE A 246 -0.66 17.01 3.09
CA ILE A 246 -0.92 18.28 3.77
C ILE A 246 -2.08 18.15 4.75
N ILE A 247 -3.21 17.54 4.35
CA ILE A 247 -4.38 17.30 5.23
C ILE A 247 -3.99 16.46 6.45
N TYR A 248 -3.16 15.43 6.27
CA TYR A 248 -2.66 14.59 7.37
C TYR A 248 -1.55 15.25 8.19
N ASN A 249 -1.16 16.47 7.84
CA ASN A 249 -0.05 17.19 8.45
C ASN A 249 1.28 16.39 8.41
N THR A 250 1.47 15.54 7.38
CA THR A 250 2.76 14.86 7.15
C THR A 250 3.82 15.88 6.73
N LEU A 251 3.42 16.87 5.95
CA LEU A 251 4.19 18.06 5.59
C LEU A 251 3.26 19.28 5.46
N SER A 252 3.82 20.48 5.55
CA SER A 252 3.04 21.71 5.35
C SER A 252 2.89 22.05 3.88
N ALA A 253 1.92 22.93 3.55
CA ALA A 253 1.77 23.45 2.19
C ALA A 253 3.01 24.24 1.72
N GLU A 254 3.70 24.89 2.65
CA GLU A 254 4.96 25.60 2.38
C GLU A 254 6.09 24.64 2.02
N MET A 255 6.25 23.54 2.79
CA MET A 255 7.21 22.47 2.47
C MET A 255 6.90 21.83 1.12
N ALA A 256 5.63 21.56 0.83
CA ALA A 256 5.19 20.98 -0.44
C ALA A 256 5.47 21.92 -1.62
N ALA A 257 5.23 23.22 -1.46
CA ALA A 257 5.55 24.24 -2.47
C ALA A 257 7.06 24.35 -2.73
N TRP A 258 7.86 24.29 -1.66
CA TRP A 258 9.31 24.27 -1.75
C TRP A 258 9.80 23.01 -2.49
N TYR A 259 9.33 21.81 -2.13
CA TYR A 259 9.64 20.57 -2.86
C TYR A 259 9.22 20.65 -4.33
N TRP A 260 8.03 21.14 -4.60
CA TRP A 260 7.54 21.31 -5.97
C TRP A 260 8.50 22.15 -6.80
N TYR A 261 8.98 23.27 -6.23
CA TYR A 261 9.91 24.16 -6.92
C TYR A 261 11.28 23.53 -7.16
N VAL A 262 11.89 22.94 -6.14
CA VAL A 262 13.24 22.38 -6.27
C VAL A 262 13.27 21.14 -7.16
N ILE A 263 12.23 20.30 -7.10
CA ILE A 263 12.09 19.12 -7.98
C ILE A 263 11.89 19.55 -9.44
N GLU A 264 11.08 20.58 -9.71
CA GLU A 264 10.98 21.11 -11.07
C GLU A 264 12.34 21.53 -11.64
N LYS A 265 13.25 22.00 -10.79
CA LYS A 265 14.62 22.39 -11.16
C LYS A 265 15.64 21.24 -11.07
N GLN A 266 15.16 20.01 -11.09
CA GLN A 266 15.94 18.77 -11.09
C GLN A 266 16.79 18.54 -9.82
N ALA A 267 16.41 19.12 -8.68
CA ALA A 267 17.04 18.77 -7.42
C ALA A 267 16.79 17.30 -7.06
N SER A 268 17.83 16.67 -6.53
CA SER A 268 17.78 15.27 -6.08
C SER A 268 17.40 15.20 -4.62
N ALA A 269 16.48 14.29 -4.27
CA ALA A 269 16.00 14.14 -2.91
C ALA A 269 16.02 12.68 -2.43
N LEU A 270 16.52 12.49 -1.22
CA LEU A 270 16.49 11.23 -0.49
C LEU A 270 15.49 11.35 0.65
N VAL A 271 14.45 10.48 0.68
CA VAL A 271 13.52 10.41 1.81
C VAL A 271 13.93 9.25 2.71
N VAL A 272 14.28 9.58 3.95
CA VAL A 272 14.75 8.61 4.93
C VAL A 272 13.78 8.44 6.09
N GLY A 273 13.85 7.30 6.78
CA GLY A 273 13.00 7.01 7.93
C GLY A 273 12.92 5.51 8.21
N GLY A 274 12.35 5.15 9.35
CA GLY A 274 12.12 3.77 9.76
C GLY A 274 11.08 3.03 8.90
N THR A 275 10.81 1.78 9.24
CA THR A 275 9.77 0.97 8.59
C THR A 275 8.39 1.59 8.83
N ALA A 276 7.52 1.54 7.81
CA ALA A 276 6.16 2.07 7.83
C ALA A 276 6.05 3.59 8.13
N SER A 277 7.14 4.36 7.98
CA SER A 277 7.12 5.82 8.12
C SER A 277 6.46 6.54 6.94
N GLY A 278 6.26 5.86 5.79
CA GLY A 278 5.61 6.40 4.59
C GLY A 278 6.58 6.98 3.55
N LYS A 279 7.85 6.57 3.54
CA LYS A 279 8.89 7.03 2.61
C LYS A 279 8.47 6.92 1.14
N THR A 280 8.06 5.71 0.70
CA THR A 280 7.63 5.46 -0.68
C THR A 280 6.42 6.31 -1.05
N THR A 281 5.47 6.48 -0.12
CA THR A 281 4.32 7.39 -0.32
C THR A 281 4.75 8.82 -0.56
N THR A 282 5.72 9.30 0.21
CA THR A 282 6.25 10.66 0.04
C THR A 282 7.00 10.81 -1.27
N ILE A 283 7.87 9.87 -1.64
CA ILE A 283 8.57 9.89 -2.94
C ILE A 283 7.55 9.88 -4.09
N ASN A 284 6.51 9.04 -4.02
CA ASN A 284 5.46 9.01 -5.02
C ASN A 284 4.76 10.37 -5.15
N THR A 285 4.47 11.02 -4.02
CA THR A 285 3.89 12.37 -3.99
C THR A 285 4.84 13.42 -4.58
N LEU A 286 6.12 13.39 -4.18
CA LEU A 286 7.13 14.32 -4.68
C LEU A 286 7.34 14.16 -6.20
N ALA A 287 7.29 12.93 -6.69
CA ALA A 287 7.44 12.64 -8.12
C ALA A 287 6.30 13.23 -8.98
N MET A 288 5.11 13.49 -8.40
CA MET A 288 4.02 14.21 -9.10
C MET A 288 4.40 15.66 -9.45
N PHE A 289 5.38 16.23 -8.76
CA PHE A 289 5.89 17.58 -9.02
C PHE A 289 6.92 17.65 -10.16
N ILE A 290 7.32 16.52 -10.72
CA ILE A 290 8.17 16.49 -11.92
C ILE A 290 7.37 17.05 -13.10
N LYS A 291 8.05 17.74 -14.01
CA LYS A 291 7.39 18.33 -15.19
C LYS A 291 6.62 17.26 -15.99
N PRO A 292 5.41 17.57 -16.47
CA PRO A 292 4.52 16.58 -17.11
C PRO A 292 5.13 15.84 -18.30
N ASN A 293 6.02 16.48 -19.06
CA ASN A 293 6.63 15.92 -20.27
C ASN A 293 8.00 15.25 -20.00
N ALA A 294 8.49 15.30 -18.76
CA ALA A 294 9.79 14.75 -18.41
C ALA A 294 9.82 13.23 -18.57
N LYS A 295 10.96 12.71 -19.05
CA LYS A 295 11.18 11.27 -19.07
C LYS A 295 11.60 10.78 -17.69
N ILE A 296 10.82 9.85 -17.14
CA ILE A 296 11.05 9.28 -15.82
C ILE A 296 11.30 7.77 -15.96
N VAL A 297 12.28 7.27 -15.22
CA VAL A 297 12.47 5.83 -15.03
C VAL A 297 12.39 5.53 -13.54
N SER A 298 11.44 4.68 -13.13
CA SER A 298 11.37 4.14 -11.77
C SER A 298 11.90 2.72 -11.72
N ILE A 299 12.59 2.39 -10.63
CA ILE A 299 13.24 1.11 -10.40
C ILE A 299 12.91 0.68 -8.98
N GLU A 300 12.25 -0.47 -8.84
CA GLU A 300 11.69 -0.93 -7.58
C GLU A 300 11.88 -2.43 -7.39
N ASP A 301 11.97 -2.89 -6.14
CA ASP A 301 11.87 -4.32 -5.82
C ASP A 301 10.47 -4.85 -6.11
N THR A 302 9.46 -4.07 -5.79
CA THR A 302 8.04 -4.31 -6.06
C THR A 302 7.41 -3.00 -6.49
N SER A 303 6.55 -3.00 -7.48
CA SER A 303 5.90 -1.79 -7.99
C SER A 303 4.98 -1.19 -6.93
N GLU A 304 5.39 -0.06 -6.36
CA GLU A 304 4.60 0.74 -5.41
C GLU A 304 4.35 2.16 -5.97
N ILE A 305 5.23 2.64 -6.84
CA ILE A 305 5.15 3.98 -7.42
C ILE A 305 4.10 4.02 -8.53
N GLN A 306 3.31 5.08 -8.54
CA GLN A 306 2.29 5.35 -9.56
C GLN A 306 2.41 6.81 -9.99
N LEU A 307 2.78 7.04 -11.25
CA LEU A 307 2.97 8.38 -11.78
C LEU A 307 1.96 8.68 -12.90
N PRO A 308 1.56 9.94 -13.03
CA PRO A 308 0.63 10.38 -14.08
C PRO A 308 1.31 10.66 -15.42
N HIS A 309 2.63 10.52 -15.48
CA HIS A 309 3.44 10.89 -16.64
C HIS A 309 3.32 9.86 -17.76
N GLU A 310 3.01 10.29 -18.97
CA GLU A 310 2.97 9.41 -20.15
C GLU A 310 4.37 8.87 -20.50
N ASN A 311 5.42 9.69 -20.30
CA ASN A 311 6.80 9.32 -20.57
C ASN A 311 7.50 8.69 -19.34
N TRP A 312 6.76 7.86 -18.62
CA TRP A 312 7.26 7.10 -17.48
C TRP A 312 7.46 5.63 -17.81
N LEU A 313 8.64 5.12 -17.47
CA LEU A 313 8.99 3.71 -17.58
C LEU A 313 9.19 3.13 -16.18
N SER A 314 8.32 2.22 -15.79
CA SER A 314 8.42 1.47 -14.55
C SER A 314 9.18 0.16 -14.77
N SER A 315 10.19 -0.08 -13.94
CA SER A 315 11.01 -1.29 -13.95
C SER A 315 11.02 -1.94 -12.59
N VAL A 316 10.87 -3.27 -12.55
CA VAL A 316 10.85 -4.06 -11.31
C VAL A 316 11.90 -5.16 -11.42
N VAL A 317 12.56 -5.46 -10.30
CA VAL A 317 13.51 -6.56 -10.21
C VAL A 317 12.87 -7.90 -10.58
N ARG A 318 13.67 -8.78 -11.12
CA ARG A 318 13.26 -10.15 -11.39
C ARG A 318 14.17 -11.11 -10.65
N MET A 319 13.63 -11.83 -9.67
CA MET A 319 14.36 -12.91 -9.03
C MET A 319 14.62 -14.03 -10.03
N GLY A 320 15.83 -14.59 -10.00
CA GLY A 320 16.19 -15.78 -10.78
C GLY A 320 15.38 -16.98 -10.27
N PHE A 321 15.01 -17.89 -11.18
CA PHE A 321 14.38 -19.17 -10.85
C PHE A 321 14.78 -20.28 -11.83
N GLY A 322 14.72 -21.53 -11.35
CA GLY A 322 15.10 -22.72 -12.09
C GLY A 322 16.17 -23.53 -11.38
N VAL A 323 16.10 -24.86 -11.49
CA VAL A 323 17.06 -25.79 -10.87
C VAL A 323 18.47 -25.67 -11.49
N THR A 324 18.56 -25.10 -12.69
CA THR A 324 19.80 -24.89 -13.48
C THR A 324 20.12 -23.41 -13.74
N GLY A 325 19.43 -22.46 -13.09
CA GLY A 325 19.65 -21.03 -13.35
C GLY A 325 19.15 -20.56 -14.73
N GLU A 326 18.15 -21.24 -15.29
CA GLU A 326 17.63 -20.98 -16.66
C GLU A 326 17.03 -19.57 -16.82
N VAL A 327 16.60 -18.93 -15.74
CA VAL A 327 16.15 -17.54 -15.75
C VAL A 327 17.07 -16.72 -14.84
N SER A 328 17.90 -15.87 -15.45
CA SER A 328 18.82 -15.01 -14.73
C SER A 328 18.09 -13.99 -13.86
N GLU A 329 18.62 -13.74 -12.69
CA GLU A 329 18.23 -12.63 -11.84
C GLU A 329 18.48 -11.29 -12.56
N ILE A 330 17.58 -10.32 -12.37
CA ILE A 330 17.78 -8.91 -12.77
C ILE A 330 17.65 -8.07 -11.51
N THR A 331 18.76 -7.51 -11.09
CA THR A 331 18.88 -6.72 -9.85
C THR A 331 18.52 -5.25 -10.05
N LEU A 332 18.34 -4.51 -8.94
CA LEU A 332 18.23 -3.03 -8.96
C LEU A 332 19.42 -2.39 -9.67
N PHE A 333 20.63 -2.92 -9.45
CA PHE A 333 21.85 -2.44 -10.09
C PHE A 333 21.79 -2.58 -11.62
N ASP A 334 21.34 -3.73 -12.13
CA ASP A 334 21.23 -3.96 -13.58
C ASP A 334 20.20 -3.04 -14.23
N LEU A 335 19.06 -2.86 -13.55
CA LEU A 335 18.00 -1.95 -14.02
C LEU A 335 18.48 -0.50 -14.05
N LEU A 336 19.22 -0.06 -13.03
CA LEU A 336 19.72 1.29 -12.93
C LEU A 336 20.78 1.56 -14.01
N LYS A 337 21.70 0.60 -14.24
CA LYS A 337 22.67 0.67 -15.32
C LYS A 337 22.01 0.75 -16.72
N ASN A 338 20.88 0.07 -16.88
CA ASN A 338 20.10 0.15 -18.10
C ASN A 338 19.37 1.50 -18.23
N ALA A 339 18.81 2.03 -17.13
CA ALA A 339 18.12 3.31 -17.09
C ALA A 339 19.00 4.47 -17.57
N MET A 340 20.26 4.50 -17.19
CA MET A 340 21.23 5.54 -17.63
C MET A 340 21.37 5.62 -19.17
N ARG A 341 21.14 4.51 -19.89
CA ARG A 341 21.19 4.48 -21.35
C ARG A 341 19.89 4.96 -22.02
N GLN A 342 18.83 5.14 -21.23
CA GLN A 342 17.51 5.59 -21.70
C GLN A 342 17.36 7.10 -21.68
N ARG A 343 18.35 7.84 -21.19
CA ARG A 343 18.37 9.30 -21.07
C ARG A 343 17.16 9.85 -20.30
N PRO A 344 16.87 9.40 -19.08
CA PRO A 344 15.81 9.96 -18.26
C PRO A 344 16.19 11.35 -17.75
N GLU A 345 15.20 12.21 -17.51
CA GLU A 345 15.41 13.45 -16.74
C GLU A 345 15.39 13.16 -15.24
N TYR A 346 14.59 12.17 -14.82
CA TYR A 346 14.51 11.70 -13.45
C TYR A 346 14.66 10.18 -13.36
N ILE A 347 15.44 9.75 -12.38
CA ILE A 347 15.55 8.35 -11.94
C ILE A 347 14.96 8.25 -10.55
N ILE A 348 14.01 7.34 -10.35
CA ILE A 348 13.38 7.09 -9.07
C ILE A 348 13.73 5.68 -8.62
N VAL A 349 14.36 5.54 -7.45
CA VAL A 349 14.67 4.23 -6.87
C VAL A 349 13.80 4.03 -5.63
N GLY A 350 12.97 3.00 -5.65
CA GLY A 350 12.01 2.71 -4.57
C GLY A 350 12.68 2.65 -3.21
N GLU A 351 13.78 1.89 -3.11
CA GLU A 351 14.62 1.85 -1.92
C GLU A 351 16.07 1.51 -2.28
N VAL A 352 17.00 2.22 -1.69
CA VAL A 352 18.45 2.00 -1.86
C VAL A 352 18.98 1.20 -0.67
N ARG A 353 19.65 0.07 -0.95
CA ARG A 353 20.14 -0.86 0.09
C ARG A 353 21.57 -1.35 -0.15
N GLY A 354 22.07 -1.30 -1.39
CA GLY A 354 23.31 -1.92 -1.82
C GLY A 354 24.08 -1.13 -2.87
N ALA A 355 24.75 -1.86 -3.76
CA ALA A 355 25.66 -1.30 -4.77
C ALA A 355 24.97 -0.36 -5.79
N GLU A 356 23.65 -0.48 -5.98
CA GLU A 356 22.85 0.43 -6.81
C GLU A 356 22.97 1.88 -6.37
N ALA A 357 23.21 2.13 -5.06
CA ALA A 357 23.40 3.47 -4.50
C ALA A 357 24.51 4.23 -5.24
N TYR A 358 25.66 3.59 -5.45
CA TYR A 358 26.78 4.21 -6.15
C TYR A 358 26.43 4.63 -7.58
N THR A 359 25.73 3.77 -8.31
CA THR A 359 25.31 4.07 -9.68
C THR A 359 24.27 5.19 -9.73
N LEU A 360 23.36 5.25 -8.74
CA LEU A 360 22.41 6.36 -8.60
C LEU A 360 23.16 7.68 -8.36
N MET A 361 24.15 7.72 -7.45
CA MET A 361 24.94 8.92 -7.21
C MET A 361 25.72 9.37 -8.44
N GLN A 362 26.23 8.43 -9.23
CA GLN A 362 26.88 8.74 -10.52
C GLN A 362 25.88 9.34 -11.53
N ALA A 363 24.67 8.80 -11.61
CA ALA A 363 23.62 9.35 -12.47
C ALA A 363 23.26 10.79 -12.07
N ILE A 364 23.08 11.05 -10.78
CA ILE A 364 22.81 12.39 -10.24
C ILE A 364 23.99 13.34 -10.55
N ALA A 365 25.23 12.91 -10.31
CA ALA A 365 26.43 13.70 -10.59
C ALA A 365 26.57 14.08 -12.07
N THR A 366 25.98 13.29 -12.98
CA THR A 366 25.97 13.58 -14.43
C THR A 366 24.77 14.40 -14.89
N GLY A 367 23.94 14.90 -13.96
CA GLY A 367 22.87 15.87 -14.22
C GLY A 367 21.46 15.27 -14.32
N HIS A 368 21.25 14.02 -13.93
CA HIS A 368 19.91 13.44 -13.81
C HIS A 368 19.33 13.83 -12.44
N GLY A 369 18.06 14.20 -12.39
CA GLY A 369 17.34 14.30 -11.12
C GLY A 369 17.18 12.91 -10.48
N GLY A 370 17.37 12.81 -9.17
CA GLY A 370 17.26 11.55 -8.44
C GLY A 370 16.27 11.64 -7.29
N LEU A 371 15.34 10.69 -7.21
CA LEU A 371 14.48 10.50 -6.05
C LEU A 371 14.66 9.09 -5.52
N ALA A 372 14.93 8.93 -4.22
CA ALA A 372 15.10 7.60 -3.64
C ALA A 372 14.68 7.56 -2.17
N THR A 373 14.46 6.34 -1.65
CA THR A 373 14.29 6.14 -0.21
C THR A 373 15.46 5.36 0.39
N LEU A 374 15.70 5.60 1.67
CA LEU A 374 16.70 4.89 2.46
C LEU A 374 16.20 4.68 3.88
N HIS A 375 16.53 3.56 4.50
CA HIS A 375 16.30 3.36 5.93
C HIS A 375 17.37 4.08 6.76
N ALA A 376 17.00 5.17 7.42
CA ALA A 376 17.81 5.89 8.40
C ALA A 376 16.91 6.77 9.27
N ASP A 377 17.33 7.07 10.50
CA ASP A 377 16.51 7.82 11.46
C ASP A 377 16.84 9.33 11.48
N SER A 378 17.93 9.75 10.83
CA SER A 378 18.34 11.15 10.68
C SER A 378 19.11 11.36 9.37
N ALA A 379 19.39 12.63 9.03
CA ALA A 379 20.21 12.98 7.87
C ALA A 379 21.66 12.48 8.05
N GLU A 380 22.23 12.63 9.25
CA GLU A 380 23.56 12.15 9.60
C GLU A 380 23.64 10.62 9.50
N ALA A 381 22.65 9.91 10.05
CA ALA A 381 22.57 8.45 9.94
C ALA A 381 22.47 7.97 8.48
N ALA A 382 21.76 8.73 7.64
CA ALA A 382 21.67 8.45 6.20
C ALA A 382 23.04 8.62 5.51
N ILE A 383 23.76 9.70 5.81
CA ILE A 383 25.12 9.95 5.29
C ILE A 383 26.05 8.81 5.70
N HIS A 384 26.09 8.45 6.99
CA HIS A 384 26.92 7.34 7.47
C HIS A 384 26.58 6.00 6.81
N ARG A 385 25.28 5.75 6.58
CA ARG A 385 24.85 4.53 5.91
C ARG A 385 25.27 4.47 4.45
N LEU A 386 25.24 5.61 3.75
CA LEU A 386 25.75 5.72 2.38
C LEU A 386 27.25 5.47 2.30
N GLU A 387 28.03 5.95 3.28
CA GLU A 387 29.49 5.74 3.36
C GLU A 387 29.89 4.31 3.71
N SER A 388 29.02 3.58 4.42
CA SER A 388 29.28 2.24 4.94
C SER A 388 28.92 1.14 3.95
N GLU A 389 29.45 -0.09 4.17
CA GLU A 389 29.01 -1.28 3.44
C GLU A 389 27.52 -1.55 3.66
N PRO A 390 26.82 -2.04 2.63
CA PRO A 390 27.29 -2.44 1.30
C PRO A 390 27.31 -1.32 0.25
N MET A 391 26.94 -0.09 0.58
CA MET A 391 26.82 1.02 -0.38
C MET A 391 28.17 1.62 -0.75
N ASN A 392 29.06 1.82 0.22
CA ASN A 392 30.44 2.31 0.04
C ASN A 392 30.57 3.56 -0.84
N ILE A 393 29.67 4.54 -0.66
CA ILE A 393 29.68 5.78 -1.43
C ILE A 393 30.89 6.64 -1.01
N PRO A 394 31.79 6.99 -1.92
CA PRO A 394 32.85 7.94 -1.62
C PRO A 394 32.26 9.28 -1.15
N ARG A 395 32.78 9.79 -0.04
CA ARG A 395 32.31 11.05 0.58
C ARG A 395 32.17 12.23 -0.41
N PRO A 396 33.05 12.42 -1.41
CA PRO A 396 32.91 13.49 -2.41
C PRO A 396 31.65 13.37 -3.30
N LEU A 397 31.02 12.19 -3.39
CA LEU A 397 29.78 12.01 -4.15
C LEU A 397 28.52 12.32 -3.34
N ILE A 398 28.58 12.32 -2.01
CA ILE A 398 27.41 12.58 -1.17
C ILE A 398 26.77 13.95 -1.44
N PRO A 399 27.54 15.04 -1.64
CA PRO A 399 26.97 16.34 -1.99
C PRO A 399 26.27 16.42 -3.36
N THR A 400 26.20 15.33 -4.12
CA THR A 400 25.33 15.26 -5.31
C THR A 400 23.85 15.13 -4.92
N ILE A 401 23.55 14.66 -3.72
CA ILE A 401 22.20 14.71 -3.13
C ILE A 401 21.98 16.15 -2.66
N ASP A 402 20.93 16.79 -3.17
CA ASP A 402 20.60 18.16 -2.74
C ASP A 402 19.85 18.16 -1.41
N VAL A 403 18.94 17.18 -1.18
CA VAL A 403 17.97 17.19 -0.08
C VAL A 403 17.84 15.82 0.58
N ILE A 404 17.82 15.81 1.92
CA ILE A 404 17.48 14.65 2.73
C ILE A 404 16.25 15.00 3.58
N GLY A 405 15.11 14.37 3.27
CA GLY A 405 13.88 14.51 4.05
C GLY A 405 13.75 13.37 5.06
N VAL A 406 13.69 13.68 6.35
CA VAL A 406 13.57 12.69 7.44
C VAL A 406 12.11 12.53 7.82
N GLN A 407 11.56 11.34 7.60
CA GLN A 407 10.15 11.04 7.86
C GLN A 407 9.99 9.97 8.92
N THR A 408 9.24 10.28 9.95
CA THR A 408 9.08 9.42 11.12
C THR A 408 7.62 9.21 11.48
N ARG A 409 7.33 8.03 12.02
CA ARG A 409 6.07 7.75 12.70
C ARG A 409 6.19 8.25 14.14
N VAL A 410 5.31 9.17 14.52
CA VAL A 410 5.32 9.84 15.84
C VAL A 410 3.97 9.71 16.50
N GLN A 411 3.94 9.86 17.84
CA GLN A 411 2.72 9.93 18.62
C GLN A 411 2.34 11.40 18.84
N VAL A 412 1.12 11.77 18.42
CA VAL A 412 0.54 13.09 18.68
C VAL A 412 -0.80 12.88 19.39
N GLY A 413 -0.84 13.19 20.68
CA GLY A 413 -1.93 12.74 21.55
C GLY A 413 -2.04 11.22 21.55
N ASP A 414 -3.25 10.70 21.37
CA ASP A 414 -3.52 9.26 21.30
C ASP A 414 -3.38 8.66 19.89
N LYS A 415 -2.94 9.45 18.91
CA LYS A 415 -2.86 9.01 17.50
C LYS A 415 -1.42 8.82 17.05
N SER A 416 -1.18 7.69 16.41
CA SER A 416 0.07 7.43 15.69
C SER A 416 -0.02 8.06 14.29
N VAL A 417 0.82 9.04 14.03
CA VAL A 417 0.82 9.83 12.78
C VAL A 417 2.20 9.83 12.14
N ARG A 418 2.28 10.27 10.90
CA ARG A 418 3.54 10.39 10.15
C ARG A 418 3.88 11.87 9.98
N ARG A 419 5.15 12.23 10.21
CA ARG A 419 5.65 13.61 10.08
C ARG A 419 6.99 13.63 9.35
N MET A 420 7.15 14.58 8.45
CA MET A 420 8.45 14.95 7.89
C MET A 420 9.16 15.81 8.94
N VAL A 421 9.89 15.17 9.85
CA VAL A 421 10.43 15.83 11.04
C VAL A 421 11.58 16.79 10.74
N ASN A 422 12.30 16.56 9.63
CA ASN A 422 13.37 17.42 9.17
C ASN A 422 13.49 17.39 7.65
N ILE A 423 13.79 18.53 7.05
CA ILE A 423 14.30 18.65 5.68
C ILE A 423 15.68 19.30 5.79
N ALA A 424 16.71 18.53 5.50
CA ALA A 424 18.09 18.96 5.49
C ALA A 424 18.63 19.03 4.05
N GLU A 425 19.30 20.11 3.69
CA GLU A 425 20.05 20.24 2.44
C GLU A 425 21.48 19.78 2.65
N VAL A 426 22.08 19.13 1.66
CA VAL A 426 23.51 18.81 1.65
C VAL A 426 24.24 19.95 0.95
N VAL A 427 25.01 20.72 1.72
CA VAL A 427 25.66 21.96 1.25
C VAL A 427 26.98 21.70 0.54
N GLY A 428 27.74 20.68 1.00
CA GLY A 428 29.04 20.36 0.49
C GLY A 428 29.92 19.64 1.52
N LEU A 429 31.24 19.74 1.34
CA LEU A 429 32.20 19.20 2.28
C LEU A 429 32.94 20.34 3.00
N ASP A 430 33.17 20.17 4.29
CA ASP A 430 34.10 21.05 5.02
C ASP A 430 35.48 21.00 4.38
N PRO A 431 36.07 22.15 4.07
CA PRO A 431 37.40 22.19 3.40
C PRO A 431 38.49 21.52 4.23
N THR A 432 38.39 21.55 5.55
CA THR A 432 39.42 21.08 6.48
C THR A 432 39.15 19.64 6.94
N THR A 433 37.98 19.37 7.51
CA THR A 433 37.65 18.06 8.08
C THR A 433 37.15 17.08 7.03
N LYS A 434 36.71 17.58 5.87
CA LYS A 434 36.05 16.79 4.81
C LYS A 434 34.71 16.19 5.25
N ASP A 435 34.14 16.66 6.35
CA ASP A 435 32.79 16.22 6.77
C ASP A 435 31.71 16.81 5.87
N VAL A 436 30.64 16.06 5.73
CA VAL A 436 29.48 16.52 4.94
C VAL A 436 28.73 17.59 5.72
N LEU A 437 28.63 18.78 5.14
CA LEU A 437 27.91 19.90 5.73
C LEU A 437 26.43 19.84 5.32
N THR A 438 25.55 19.95 6.30
CA THR A 438 24.10 20.00 6.10
C THR A 438 23.50 21.31 6.62
N ASN A 439 22.39 21.74 6.03
CA ASN A 439 21.60 22.89 6.45
C ASN A 439 20.14 22.46 6.65
N ASP A 440 19.60 22.64 7.85
CA ASP A 440 18.19 22.39 8.11
C ASP A 440 17.33 23.52 7.51
N VAL A 441 16.43 23.17 6.61
CA VAL A 441 15.51 24.12 5.97
C VAL A 441 14.19 24.18 6.70
N PHE A 442 13.64 23.01 7.04
CA PHE A 442 12.40 22.88 7.79
C PHE A 442 12.56 21.88 8.92
N LYS A 443 12.00 22.20 10.09
CA LYS A 443 11.88 21.28 11.22
C LYS A 443 10.47 21.24 11.77
N TRP A 444 10.04 20.04 12.14
CA TRP A 444 8.81 19.83 12.87
C TRP A 444 8.97 20.17 14.34
N ASN A 445 7.99 20.86 14.91
CA ASN A 445 7.91 21.15 16.34
C ASN A 445 6.90 20.19 17.01
N PRO A 446 7.37 19.23 17.83
CA PRO A 446 6.48 18.24 18.45
C PRO A 446 5.50 18.83 19.49
N LYS A 447 5.79 20.01 20.05
CA LYS A 447 4.91 20.64 21.04
C LYS A 447 3.67 21.27 20.44
N THR A 448 3.80 21.82 19.24
CA THR A 448 2.72 22.55 18.55
C THR A 448 2.18 21.80 17.34
N ASP A 449 2.79 20.68 16.96
CA ASP A 449 2.52 19.91 15.74
C ASP A 449 2.57 20.78 14.46
N THR A 450 3.53 21.72 14.42
CA THR A 450 3.74 22.66 13.31
C THR A 450 5.15 22.56 12.76
N TYR A 451 5.36 23.16 11.59
CA TYR A 451 6.67 23.19 10.92
C TYR A 451 7.25 24.60 10.96
N VAL A 452 8.59 24.68 11.14
CA VAL A 452 9.33 25.94 11.17
C VAL A 452 10.31 25.97 10.01
N PHE A 453 10.23 27.04 9.20
CA PHE A 453 11.22 27.36 8.18
C PHE A 453 12.38 28.15 8.81
N TYR A 454 13.62 27.72 8.57
CA TYR A 454 14.81 28.36 9.17
C TYR A 454 15.36 29.55 8.36
N GLY A 455 14.60 30.00 7.35
CA GLY A 455 14.85 31.27 6.64
C GLY A 455 15.94 31.20 5.55
N ARG A 456 16.70 30.12 5.41
CA ARG A 456 17.74 29.97 4.38
C ARG A 456 17.65 28.61 3.68
N SER A 457 17.81 28.61 2.38
CA SER A 457 17.90 27.40 1.54
C SER A 457 19.04 27.54 0.54
N TYR A 458 20.07 26.73 0.69
CA TYR A 458 21.21 26.67 -0.22
C TYR A 458 20.82 26.14 -1.59
N VAL A 459 19.89 25.21 -1.66
CA VAL A 459 19.36 24.67 -2.93
C VAL A 459 18.70 25.78 -3.72
N LEU A 460 17.87 26.63 -3.09
CA LEU A 460 17.27 27.79 -3.76
C LEU A 460 18.36 28.81 -4.21
N GLU A 461 19.34 29.08 -3.36
CA GLU A 461 20.45 29.98 -3.73
C GLU A 461 21.22 29.46 -4.95
N ASN A 462 21.47 28.14 -5.01
CA ASN A 462 22.14 27.51 -6.15
C ASN A 462 21.26 27.56 -7.42
N ILE A 463 19.97 27.32 -7.30
CA ILE A 463 19.01 27.46 -8.42
C ILE A 463 18.99 28.90 -8.92
N MET A 464 18.90 29.89 -8.03
CA MET A 464 18.95 31.31 -8.40
C MET A 464 20.22 31.67 -9.15
N LYS A 465 21.39 31.24 -8.65
CA LYS A 465 22.68 31.47 -9.32
C LYS A 465 22.74 30.80 -10.69
N ARG A 466 22.32 29.56 -10.80
CA ARG A 466 22.36 28.77 -12.05
C ARG A 466 21.48 29.36 -13.15
N HIS A 467 20.32 29.90 -12.78
CA HIS A 467 19.31 30.37 -13.71
C HIS A 467 19.23 31.90 -13.80
N GLY A 468 20.05 32.65 -13.05
CA GLY A 468 20.03 34.11 -13.04
C GLY A 468 18.72 34.71 -12.48
N LEU A 469 18.07 34.03 -11.52
CA LEU A 469 16.78 34.44 -10.94
C LEU A 469 17.00 35.38 -9.76
N LYS A 470 16.07 36.33 -9.57
CA LYS A 470 16.05 37.17 -8.38
C LYS A 470 15.38 36.49 -7.22
N HIS A 471 15.74 36.85 -6.00
CA HIS A 471 15.17 36.31 -4.79
C HIS A 471 13.65 36.54 -4.71
N GLU A 472 13.22 37.75 -5.06
CA GLU A 472 11.81 38.14 -5.05
C GLU A 472 10.95 37.24 -5.97
N ASP A 473 11.45 36.98 -7.20
CA ASP A 473 10.75 36.16 -8.20
C ASP A 473 10.58 34.71 -7.68
N VAL A 474 11.60 34.16 -7.03
CA VAL A 474 11.56 32.81 -6.47
C VAL A 474 10.60 32.73 -5.28
N MET A 475 10.62 33.74 -4.40
CA MET A 475 9.71 33.77 -3.24
C MET A 475 8.25 33.97 -3.67
N GLU A 476 8.00 34.76 -4.70
CA GLU A 476 6.67 34.91 -5.30
C GLU A 476 6.19 33.57 -5.88
N GLU A 477 7.04 32.87 -6.61
CA GLU A 477 6.71 31.56 -7.20
C GLU A 477 6.41 30.50 -6.14
N LEU A 478 7.20 30.45 -5.06
CA LEU A 478 6.93 29.57 -3.91
C LEU A 478 5.58 29.89 -3.26
N ASN A 479 5.27 31.17 -3.08
CA ASN A 479 3.98 31.59 -2.54
C ASN A 479 2.80 31.24 -3.47
N ASN A 480 2.98 31.38 -4.77
CA ASN A 480 1.97 31.01 -5.77
C ASN A 480 1.65 29.50 -5.69
N ARG A 481 2.67 28.64 -5.63
CA ARG A 481 2.48 27.20 -5.46
C ARG A 481 1.83 26.85 -4.13
N ARG A 482 2.23 27.50 -3.05
CA ARG A 482 1.58 27.33 -1.75
C ARG A 482 0.09 27.69 -1.81
N LEU A 483 -0.28 28.78 -2.45
CA LEU A 483 -1.69 29.18 -2.63
C LEU A 483 -2.50 28.13 -3.40
N VAL A 484 -1.93 27.56 -4.45
CA VAL A 484 -2.58 26.47 -5.22
C VAL A 484 -2.78 25.23 -4.35
N LEU A 485 -1.75 24.81 -3.59
CA LEU A 485 -1.83 23.66 -2.69
C LEU A 485 -2.87 23.87 -1.58
N GLU A 486 -2.88 25.04 -0.94
CA GLU A 486 -3.88 25.41 0.06
C GLU A 486 -5.30 25.47 -0.53
N TRP A 487 -5.44 25.90 -1.77
CA TRP A 487 -6.70 25.89 -2.50
C TRP A 487 -7.18 24.46 -2.76
N MET A 488 -6.32 23.55 -3.20
CA MET A 488 -6.67 22.13 -3.35
C MET A 488 -7.13 21.50 -2.03
N VAL A 489 -6.44 21.81 -0.92
CA VAL A 489 -6.81 21.33 0.43
C VAL A 489 -8.20 21.83 0.82
N ARG A 490 -8.48 23.13 0.67
CA ARG A 490 -9.78 23.75 1.01
C ARG A 490 -10.93 23.17 0.21
N ASN A 491 -10.71 22.89 -1.07
CA ASN A 491 -11.71 22.33 -1.97
C ASN A 491 -11.77 20.79 -1.91
N ASN A 492 -11.03 20.16 -0.98
CA ASN A 492 -10.94 18.70 -0.84
C ASN A 492 -10.60 17.98 -2.15
N ILE A 493 -9.74 18.58 -2.99
CA ILE A 493 -9.25 17.98 -4.24
C ILE A 493 -8.18 16.97 -3.86
N ARG A 494 -8.56 15.71 -3.75
CA ARG A 494 -7.72 14.61 -3.23
C ARG A 494 -7.57 13.46 -4.22
N ASP A 495 -8.49 13.35 -5.18
CA ASP A 495 -8.37 12.30 -6.18
C ASP A 495 -7.09 12.49 -7.00
N PHE A 496 -6.41 11.39 -7.25
CA PHE A 496 -5.11 11.41 -7.92
C PHE A 496 -5.16 12.13 -9.28
N LYS A 497 -6.19 11.85 -10.07
CA LYS A 497 -6.35 12.44 -11.40
C LYS A 497 -6.61 13.95 -11.32
N ASP A 498 -7.45 14.36 -10.36
CA ASP A 498 -7.80 15.78 -10.18
C ASP A 498 -6.58 16.58 -9.71
N VAL A 499 -5.80 16.05 -8.75
CA VAL A 499 -4.57 16.72 -8.28
C VAL A 499 -3.56 16.85 -9.41
N VAL A 500 -3.37 15.80 -10.19
CA VAL A 500 -2.48 15.81 -11.36
C VAL A 500 -2.91 16.85 -12.38
N GLU A 501 -4.21 16.96 -12.67
CA GLU A 501 -4.73 17.94 -13.61
C GLU A 501 -4.49 19.38 -13.14
N VAL A 502 -4.62 19.63 -11.84
CA VAL A 502 -4.28 20.95 -11.26
C VAL A 502 -2.80 21.26 -11.42
N ILE A 503 -1.92 20.31 -11.08
CA ILE A 503 -0.46 20.48 -11.22
C ILE A 503 -0.11 20.73 -12.70
N ARG A 504 -0.67 19.92 -13.61
CA ARG A 504 -0.47 20.08 -15.05
C ARG A 504 -0.95 21.44 -15.55
N SER A 505 -2.13 21.89 -15.11
CA SER A 505 -2.68 23.20 -15.45
C SER A 505 -1.77 24.34 -14.98
N TYR A 506 -1.16 24.22 -13.81
CA TYR A 506 -0.17 25.18 -13.33
C TYR A 506 1.06 25.27 -14.24
N TYR A 507 1.58 24.13 -14.72
CA TYR A 507 2.70 24.13 -15.66
C TYR A 507 2.35 24.71 -17.04
N LEU A 508 1.10 24.52 -17.51
CA LEU A 508 0.66 25.01 -18.81
C LEU A 508 0.31 26.50 -18.79
N ASN A 509 -0.41 26.96 -17.78
CA ASN A 509 -0.85 28.34 -17.64
C ASN A 509 -1.02 28.73 -16.17
N PRO A 510 0.08 29.07 -15.46
CA PRO A 510 0.05 29.37 -14.04
C PRO A 510 -0.88 30.56 -13.73
N GLN A 511 -0.89 31.59 -14.58
CA GLN A 511 -1.68 32.80 -14.33
C GLN A 511 -3.18 32.51 -14.33
N MET A 512 -3.68 31.74 -15.29
CA MET A 512 -5.09 31.37 -15.36
C MET A 512 -5.56 30.61 -14.11
N LEU A 513 -4.75 29.67 -13.63
CA LEU A 513 -5.05 28.93 -12.41
C LEU A 513 -5.01 29.83 -11.16
N LEU A 514 -3.99 30.68 -11.05
CA LEU A 514 -3.86 31.62 -9.94
C LEU A 514 -5.01 32.62 -9.88
N ASP A 515 -5.48 33.12 -11.01
CA ASP A 515 -6.64 34.00 -11.08
C ASP A 515 -7.93 33.31 -10.61
N ARG A 516 -8.07 32.02 -10.90
CA ARG A 516 -9.17 31.20 -10.37
C ARG A 516 -9.05 31.05 -8.86
N VAL A 517 -7.87 30.64 -8.36
CA VAL A 517 -7.59 30.44 -6.92
C VAL A 517 -7.84 31.74 -6.13
N LYS A 518 -7.39 32.88 -6.65
CA LYS A 518 -7.58 34.21 -6.01
C LYS A 518 -9.05 34.64 -5.99
N ARG A 519 -9.79 34.41 -7.08
CA ARG A 519 -11.24 34.72 -7.16
C ARG A 519 -12.05 33.88 -6.15
N GLU A 520 -11.82 32.59 -6.09
CA GLU A 520 -12.53 31.72 -5.15
C GLU A 520 -12.18 32.02 -3.69
N LYS A 521 -10.97 32.54 -3.40
CA LYS A 521 -10.60 33.05 -2.07
C LYS A 521 -11.35 34.33 -1.67
N MET A 522 -11.72 35.19 -2.64
CA MET A 522 -12.44 36.43 -2.38
C MET A 522 -13.96 36.25 -2.21
N VAL A 523 -14.51 35.11 -2.69
CA VAL A 523 -15.96 34.85 -2.64
C VAL A 523 -16.37 34.17 -1.31
N GLU A 524 -15.44 33.67 -0.49
CA GLU A 524 -15.78 33.20 0.85
C GLU A 524 -16.18 34.39 1.75
N PRO A 525 -17.40 34.36 2.33
CA PRO A 525 -17.79 35.40 3.29
C PRO A 525 -16.89 35.28 4.51
N THR A 526 -16.39 36.42 4.98
CA THR A 526 -15.70 36.64 6.25
C THR A 526 -16.63 36.30 7.43
N GLY A 527 -16.97 35.01 7.64
CA GLY A 527 -17.99 34.64 8.60
C GLY A 527 -17.99 33.18 8.98
N ALA A 528 -16.88 32.66 9.47
CA ALA A 528 -16.88 31.44 10.31
C ALA A 528 -15.57 31.36 11.12
N ARG A 529 -15.33 32.40 11.95
CA ARG A 529 -14.48 32.23 13.14
C ARG A 529 -15.42 32.20 14.32
N GLY A 530 -15.68 30.99 14.85
CA GLY A 530 -16.41 30.84 16.10
C GLY A 530 -17.43 29.69 16.07
N ALA A 531 -16.99 28.48 16.33
CA ALA A 531 -17.70 27.49 17.13
C ALA A 531 -16.73 26.34 17.47
#